data_25b0556399f95a1b96900be0873d512c
#
_entry.id   25b0556399f95a1b96900be0873d512c
#
_cell.length_a   1.000
_cell.length_b   1.000
_cell.length_c   1.000
_cell.angle_alpha   90.00
_cell.angle_beta   90.00
_cell.angle_gamma   90.00
#
_symmetry.space_group_name_H-M   'P 1'
#
loop_
_entity.id
_entity.type
_entity.pdbx_description
1 polymer ?
#
loop_
_entity_poly.entity_id
_entity_poly.type
_entity_poly.pdbx_seq_one_letter_code
_entity_poly.pdbx_strand_id
1 'polypeptide(L)'
;MATSLGYQISRNPIAQSFYVDQPTGCYVTKVDLYFSAKGSTAPVMLQIRPMINGFPSTSEIVPSSTVYVNTANVNTSADVSLATSFEFEEPVYLKGLTDYAIVCTTTDPNYNIYIAQIDEYEVGTTASRVNRNPALGSLFYSQNGGTFSPAQHQDLTFVIHRAEFEASEGIICLKNAPLPMKVLPDNSIETTGGSSTVRIFHRGHGFLPNDPVTILGMDSSTTIGGLATTQIMGTKTVQAIDWTGFTITAGAVADSDDIGGGVNVQVSKNIPWSVIYLNEQKLIPKSTNMYTQIKGTTGKSFAGVETAYQKENNFFNIDTNKTQYKPKPYVVANGAIETSELGSNVKSLEIYTTVVSQNTYVTPLLDLQRSSATLIDYQIDRQASGAATGFNVPLEYVAETNPTNGSSASKHITRVIKLVEPAVGLKVLLAANKPTNSSFDLYWRACQADEDLRIVNWTLAPTSSNNPNDTNRFIFREYEYLIGGTQGTLPEFDNFQLKIVFHSTDRSKVVRIKDLRTIALSV
;
A
#
# COMPACT_ATOMS: atom_id res chain seq x y z
N MET A 1 9.19 -48.27 -15.41
CA MET A 1 9.12 -48.05 -13.97
C MET A 1 10.28 -47.11 -13.59
N ALA A 2 9.99 -45.88 -13.33
CA ALA A 2 10.99 -44.91 -12.85
C ALA A 2 10.99 -45.00 -11.33
N THR A 3 12.05 -45.54 -10.75
CA THR A 3 12.31 -45.51 -9.32
C THR A 3 12.80 -44.13 -8.98
N SER A 4 11.94 -43.31 -8.38
CA SER A 4 12.37 -42.08 -7.71
C SER A 4 13.16 -42.46 -6.47
N LEU A 5 14.47 -42.31 -6.52
CA LEU A 5 15.32 -42.27 -5.32
C LEU A 5 15.00 -40.99 -4.55
N GLY A 6 14.07 -41.08 -3.60
CA GLY A 6 13.86 -40.04 -2.62
C GLY A 6 15.09 -39.95 -1.72
N TYR A 7 15.90 -38.92 -1.87
CA TYR A 7 16.89 -38.53 -0.88
C TYR A 7 16.14 -38.13 0.39
N GLN A 8 16.04 -39.02 1.35
CA GLN A 8 15.71 -38.65 2.73
C GLN A 8 16.96 -37.99 3.33
N ILE A 9 16.93 -36.66 3.40
CA ILE A 9 17.90 -35.93 4.20
C ILE A 9 17.53 -36.22 5.67
N SER A 10 18.32 -37.10 6.32
CA SER A 10 18.19 -37.37 7.74
C SER A 10 18.54 -36.09 8.51
N ARG A 11 17.55 -35.44 9.10
CA ARG A 11 17.73 -34.33 10.02
C ARG A 11 17.47 -34.87 11.42
N ASN A 12 18.45 -34.75 12.32
CA ASN A 12 18.30 -35.12 13.73
C ASN A 12 18.20 -33.86 14.60
N PRO A 13 17.02 -33.17 14.59
CA PRO A 13 16.87 -32.01 15.44
C PRO A 13 16.79 -32.40 16.91
N ILE A 14 17.39 -31.53 17.71
CA ILE A 14 17.24 -31.51 19.16
C ILE A 14 16.45 -30.27 19.54
N ALA A 15 15.54 -30.35 20.49
CA ALA A 15 14.77 -29.22 20.94
C ALA A 15 14.69 -29.15 22.46
N GLN A 16 14.65 -27.94 22.99
CA GLN A 16 14.46 -27.67 24.43
C GLN A 16 13.27 -26.76 24.62
N SER A 17 12.28 -27.20 25.38
CA SER A 17 11.16 -26.31 25.73
C SER A 17 11.55 -25.36 26.86
N PHE A 18 10.96 -24.19 26.86
CA PHE A 18 11.07 -23.16 27.88
C PHE A 18 9.79 -22.34 27.99
N TYR A 19 9.55 -21.75 29.13
CA TYR A 19 8.36 -20.99 29.42
C TYR A 19 8.68 -19.49 29.52
N VAL A 20 7.87 -18.66 28.91
CA VAL A 20 7.95 -17.19 29.03
C VAL A 20 7.04 -16.76 30.18
N ASP A 21 7.60 -16.50 31.34
CA ASP A 21 6.91 -16.14 32.57
C ASP A 21 6.37 -14.70 32.61
N GLN A 22 6.92 -13.82 31.79
CA GLN A 22 6.52 -12.42 31.70
C GLN A 22 5.13 -12.28 31.08
N PRO A 23 4.12 -11.70 31.79
CA PRO A 23 2.76 -11.59 31.26
C PRO A 23 2.62 -10.75 30.00
N THR A 24 3.55 -9.84 29.76
CA THR A 24 3.59 -8.97 28.58
C THR A 24 4.29 -9.63 27.39
N GLY A 25 5.01 -10.74 27.63
CA GLY A 25 5.97 -11.31 26.71
C GLY A 25 7.33 -10.60 26.79
N CYS A 26 8.21 -10.98 25.92
CA CYS A 26 9.54 -10.39 25.78
C CYS A 26 10.06 -10.50 24.34
N TYR A 27 11.12 -9.78 24.05
CA TYR A 27 11.85 -9.89 22.80
C TYR A 27 13.18 -10.62 23.04
N VAL A 28 13.39 -11.73 22.33
CA VAL A 28 14.65 -12.47 22.34
C VAL A 28 15.54 -11.95 21.22
N THR A 29 16.80 -11.66 21.56
CA THR A 29 17.79 -11.13 20.60
C THR A 29 18.72 -12.22 20.09
N LYS A 30 19.11 -13.15 20.96
CA LYS A 30 19.98 -14.29 20.62
C LYS A 30 19.81 -15.45 21.58
N VAL A 31 20.28 -16.61 21.14
CA VAL A 31 20.39 -17.82 21.95
C VAL A 31 21.83 -18.31 21.87
N ASP A 32 22.44 -18.57 23.00
CA ASP A 32 23.75 -19.17 23.09
C ASP A 32 23.62 -20.69 23.34
N LEU A 33 24.30 -21.47 22.51
CA LEU A 33 24.43 -22.92 22.65
C LEU A 33 25.90 -23.33 22.77
N TYR A 34 26.15 -24.47 23.36
CA TYR A 34 27.50 -24.93 23.67
C TYR A 34 27.80 -26.26 22.96
N PHE A 35 28.89 -26.31 22.21
CA PHE A 35 29.30 -27.48 21.45
C PHE A 35 30.63 -28.05 21.93
N SER A 36 30.72 -29.39 22.01
CA SER A 36 31.99 -30.10 22.27
C SER A 36 32.69 -30.46 20.96
N ALA A 37 31.95 -30.62 19.86
CA ALA A 37 32.51 -30.88 18.55
C ALA A 37 31.68 -30.18 17.48
N LYS A 38 32.30 -29.85 16.35
CA LYS A 38 31.65 -29.25 15.19
C LYS A 38 31.89 -30.01 13.90
N GLY A 39 30.94 -29.98 13.04
CA GLY A 39 31.03 -30.51 11.69
C GLY A 39 31.89 -29.66 10.76
N SER A 40 31.94 -30.05 9.50
CA SER A 40 32.73 -29.35 8.46
C SER A 40 31.93 -29.03 7.19
N THR A 41 30.76 -29.62 7.03
CA THR A 41 30.04 -29.62 5.75
C THR A 41 28.75 -28.82 5.74
N ALA A 42 28.10 -28.63 6.88
CA ALA A 42 26.82 -27.94 6.95
C ALA A 42 26.72 -26.96 8.12
N PRO A 43 25.99 -25.85 7.97
CA PRO A 43 25.70 -24.93 9.06
C PRO A 43 24.77 -25.57 10.10
N VAL A 44 24.74 -24.97 11.28
CA VAL A 44 23.74 -25.25 12.30
C VAL A 44 22.61 -24.24 12.17
N MET A 45 21.37 -24.70 12.11
CA MET A 45 20.18 -23.89 12.11
C MET A 45 19.52 -23.90 13.49
N LEU A 46 19.11 -22.74 13.97
CA LEU A 46 18.31 -22.59 15.17
C LEU A 46 16.99 -21.91 14.82
N GLN A 47 15.91 -22.40 15.42
CA GLN A 47 14.56 -21.83 15.31
C GLN A 47 13.91 -21.79 16.69
N ILE A 48 13.02 -20.80 16.91
CA ILE A 48 12.07 -20.82 18.03
C ILE A 48 10.72 -21.24 17.47
N ARG A 49 10.12 -22.25 18.09
CA ARG A 49 8.81 -22.80 17.69
C ARG A 49 7.84 -22.76 18.87
N PRO A 50 6.53 -22.53 18.64
CA PRO A 50 5.54 -22.66 19.70
C PRO A 50 5.39 -24.13 20.11
N MET A 51 5.00 -24.35 21.36
CA MET A 51 4.61 -25.68 21.84
C MET A 51 3.12 -25.90 21.54
N ILE A 52 2.81 -27.05 20.93
CA ILE A 52 1.43 -27.47 20.64
C ILE A 52 1.21 -28.83 21.27
N ASN A 53 0.22 -28.94 22.16
CA ASN A 53 -0.09 -30.17 22.90
C ASN A 53 1.13 -30.79 23.64
N GLY A 54 2.02 -29.94 24.16
CA GLY A 54 3.20 -30.37 24.90
C GLY A 54 4.41 -30.78 24.04
N PHE A 55 4.35 -30.57 22.72
CA PHE A 55 5.44 -30.86 21.78
C PHE A 55 5.83 -29.62 20.96
N PRO A 56 7.11 -29.52 20.53
CA PRO A 56 7.52 -28.50 19.59
C PRO A 56 6.72 -28.59 18.28
N SER A 57 6.15 -27.48 17.82
CA SER A 57 5.41 -27.44 16.58
C SER A 57 6.26 -27.89 15.39
N THR A 58 5.69 -28.70 14.51
CA THR A 58 6.33 -29.16 13.27
C THR A 58 6.03 -28.26 12.08
N SER A 59 4.97 -27.46 12.15
CA SER A 59 4.46 -26.59 11.06
C SER A 59 4.62 -25.11 11.34
N GLU A 60 4.70 -24.69 12.60
CA GLU A 60 4.76 -23.28 12.98
C GLU A 60 6.13 -22.90 13.50
N ILE A 61 6.65 -21.77 13.03
CA ILE A 61 7.89 -21.15 13.47
C ILE A 61 7.55 -19.74 13.90
N VAL A 62 8.12 -19.28 15.01
CA VAL A 62 7.94 -17.88 15.42
C VAL A 62 8.56 -16.97 14.34
N PRO A 63 7.87 -15.95 13.86
CA PRO A 63 8.40 -15.03 12.84
C PRO A 63 9.78 -14.49 13.22
N SER A 64 10.68 -14.37 12.24
CA SER A 64 12.07 -13.86 12.37
C SER A 64 12.98 -14.68 13.30
N SER A 65 12.58 -15.89 13.74
CA SER A 65 13.35 -16.71 14.68
C SER A 65 14.23 -17.78 14.04
N THR A 66 14.43 -17.73 12.73
CA THR A 66 15.32 -18.69 12.05
C THR A 66 16.69 -18.06 11.82
N VAL A 67 17.73 -18.70 12.33
CA VAL A 67 19.11 -18.25 12.15
C VAL A 67 20.02 -19.41 11.80
N TYR A 68 21.01 -19.17 10.95
CA TYR A 68 22.02 -20.13 10.53
C TYR A 68 23.40 -19.64 10.97
N VAL A 69 24.15 -20.52 11.63
CA VAL A 69 25.56 -20.29 11.99
C VAL A 69 26.44 -21.22 11.17
N ASN A 70 27.30 -20.63 10.35
CA ASN A 70 28.25 -21.39 9.54
C ASN A 70 29.27 -22.10 10.42
N THR A 71 29.76 -23.23 9.97
CA THR A 71 30.75 -24.08 10.67
C THR A 71 31.96 -23.30 11.19
N ALA A 72 32.45 -22.30 10.42
CA ALA A 72 33.58 -21.48 10.81
C ALA A 72 33.33 -20.70 12.13
N ASN A 73 32.06 -20.28 12.33
CA ASN A 73 31.63 -19.46 13.46
C ASN A 73 31.09 -20.28 14.65
N VAL A 74 31.07 -21.61 14.54
CA VAL A 74 30.72 -22.47 15.67
C VAL A 74 31.93 -22.64 16.57
N ASN A 75 31.81 -22.22 17.82
CA ASN A 75 32.81 -22.38 18.85
C ASN A 75 32.66 -23.76 19.51
N THR A 76 33.78 -24.35 19.89
CA THR A 76 33.81 -25.62 20.64
C THR A 76 34.74 -25.48 21.83
N SER A 77 34.39 -26.11 22.96
CA SER A 77 35.25 -26.19 24.16
C SER A 77 35.05 -27.52 24.85
N ALA A 78 36.06 -27.95 25.61
CA ALA A 78 35.99 -29.18 26.39
C ALA A 78 35.33 -28.99 27.77
N ASP A 79 35.17 -27.75 28.21
CA ASP A 79 34.73 -27.34 29.55
C ASP A 79 33.47 -26.47 29.57
N VAL A 80 32.73 -26.38 28.42
CA VAL A 80 31.54 -25.57 28.26
C VAL A 80 31.77 -24.05 28.39
N SER A 81 33.03 -23.59 28.30
CA SER A 81 33.38 -22.18 28.51
C SER A 81 33.08 -21.28 27.29
N LEU A 82 33.00 -21.87 26.10
CA LEU A 82 32.80 -21.11 24.86
C LEU A 82 31.42 -21.33 24.27
N ALA A 83 30.62 -20.26 24.27
CA ALA A 83 29.31 -20.25 23.65
C ALA A 83 29.38 -20.01 22.12
N THR A 84 28.47 -20.63 21.39
CA THR A 84 28.12 -20.25 20.02
C THR A 84 26.84 -19.44 20.06
N SER A 85 26.90 -18.17 19.66
CA SER A 85 25.73 -17.26 19.63
C SER A 85 24.95 -17.39 18.33
N PHE A 86 23.68 -17.63 18.46
CA PHE A 86 22.67 -17.58 17.38
C PHE A 86 21.91 -16.27 17.49
N GLU A 87 22.41 -15.23 16.85
CA GLU A 87 21.85 -13.89 16.89
C GLU A 87 20.80 -13.72 15.81
N PHE A 88 19.59 -13.27 16.19
CA PHE A 88 18.49 -13.02 15.26
C PHE A 88 18.70 -11.68 14.55
N GLU A 89 18.36 -11.61 13.26
CA GLU A 89 18.45 -10.39 12.48
C GLU A 89 17.57 -9.27 13.08
N GLU A 90 16.44 -9.65 13.63
CA GLU A 90 15.51 -8.76 14.34
C GLU A 90 15.13 -9.38 15.69
N PRO A 91 14.88 -8.58 16.74
CA PRO A 91 14.39 -9.10 18.01
C PRO A 91 13.07 -9.88 17.85
N VAL A 92 13.05 -11.11 18.31
CA VAL A 92 11.93 -12.04 18.15
C VAL A 92 10.96 -11.90 19.32
N TYR A 93 9.72 -11.47 19.03
CA TYR A 93 8.68 -11.36 20.06
C TYR A 93 8.14 -12.72 20.48
N LEU A 94 8.19 -13.01 21.76
CA LEU A 94 7.56 -14.16 22.39
C LEU A 94 6.40 -13.69 23.28
N LYS A 95 5.24 -14.28 23.05
CA LYS A 95 4.03 -13.99 23.81
C LYS A 95 4.21 -14.48 25.26
N GLY A 96 3.77 -13.69 26.21
CA GLY A 96 3.82 -14.05 27.63
C GLY A 96 2.93 -15.21 28.03
N LEU A 97 3.29 -15.86 29.12
CA LEU A 97 2.59 -17.01 29.71
C LEU A 97 2.37 -18.14 28.69
N THR A 98 3.42 -18.42 27.90
CA THR A 98 3.36 -19.37 26.78
C THR A 98 4.65 -20.18 26.71
N ASP A 99 4.52 -21.48 26.39
CA ASP A 99 5.63 -22.37 26.16
C ASP A 99 6.14 -22.30 24.72
N TYR A 100 7.45 -22.29 24.58
CA TYR A 100 8.16 -22.34 23.31
C TYR A 100 9.25 -23.40 23.35
N ALA A 101 9.80 -23.75 22.20
CA ALA A 101 10.97 -24.60 22.08
C ALA A 101 12.05 -23.97 21.20
N ILE A 102 13.28 -24.01 21.66
CA ILE A 102 14.46 -23.84 20.82
C ILE A 102 14.65 -25.14 20.06
N VAL A 103 14.72 -25.10 18.75
CA VAL A 103 14.94 -26.25 17.88
C VAL A 103 16.26 -26.04 17.14
N CYS A 104 17.25 -26.89 17.41
CA CYS A 104 18.54 -26.88 16.76
C CYS A 104 18.63 -28.04 15.76
N THR A 105 19.04 -27.75 14.53
CA THR A 105 19.09 -28.74 13.44
C THR A 105 20.34 -28.56 12.58
N THR A 106 20.95 -29.65 12.19
CA THR A 106 22.01 -29.68 11.18
C THR A 106 21.88 -30.95 10.32
N THR A 107 22.49 -30.96 9.14
CA THR A 107 22.62 -32.15 8.29
C THR A 107 23.99 -32.83 8.41
N ASP A 108 24.91 -32.24 9.17
CA ASP A 108 26.24 -32.83 9.45
C ASP A 108 26.20 -33.55 10.78
N PRO A 109 26.48 -34.88 10.86
CA PRO A 109 26.36 -35.68 12.05
C PRO A 109 27.51 -35.44 13.08
N ASN A 110 28.51 -34.65 12.73
CA ASN A 110 29.70 -34.46 13.55
C ASN A 110 29.55 -33.32 14.59
N TYR A 111 28.41 -32.71 14.69
CA TYR A 111 28.13 -31.74 15.74
C TYR A 111 27.70 -32.44 17.01
N ASN A 112 28.36 -32.11 18.12
CA ASN A 112 27.98 -32.57 19.46
C ASN A 112 27.67 -31.34 20.33
N ILE A 113 26.48 -31.31 20.90
CA ILE A 113 25.98 -30.24 21.76
C ILE A 113 25.96 -30.71 23.22
N TYR A 114 26.25 -29.80 24.15
CA TYR A 114 26.22 -30.12 25.58
C TYR A 114 24.78 -30.17 26.10
N ILE A 115 24.53 -31.21 26.92
CA ILE A 115 23.28 -31.39 27.67
C ILE A 115 23.64 -31.68 29.15
N ALA A 116 22.74 -31.34 30.05
CA ALA A 116 22.76 -31.78 31.43
C ALA A 116 21.88 -33.03 31.59
N GLN A 117 22.35 -34.04 32.29
CA GLN A 117 21.59 -35.26 32.60
C GLN A 117 21.62 -35.54 34.09
N ILE A 118 20.47 -35.84 34.66
CA ILE A 118 20.34 -36.18 36.08
C ILE A 118 21.22 -37.40 36.40
N ASP A 119 21.96 -37.36 37.53
CA ASP A 119 22.91 -38.32 38.03
C ASP A 119 24.24 -38.43 37.28
N GLU A 120 24.42 -37.71 36.17
CA GLU A 120 25.74 -37.59 35.52
C GLU A 120 26.62 -36.54 36.19
N TYR A 121 27.93 -36.68 36.04
CA TYR A 121 28.88 -35.71 36.56
C TYR A 121 28.82 -34.39 35.79
N GLU A 122 28.97 -33.29 36.51
CA GLU A 122 29.20 -32.00 35.90
C GLU A 122 30.51 -31.99 35.11
N VAL A 123 30.52 -31.28 33.97
CA VAL A 123 31.70 -31.23 33.09
C VAL A 123 32.93 -30.71 33.85
N GLY A 124 34.04 -31.43 33.75
CA GLY A 124 35.31 -31.06 34.39
C GLY A 124 35.43 -31.46 35.85
N THR A 125 34.46 -32.17 36.44
CA THR A 125 34.53 -32.64 37.83
C THR A 125 34.03 -34.09 37.98
N THR A 126 34.55 -34.80 38.99
CA THR A 126 34.03 -36.10 39.43
C THR A 126 33.44 -36.03 40.84
N ALA A 127 33.36 -34.83 41.42
CA ALA A 127 32.88 -34.60 42.77
C ALA A 127 31.42 -34.13 42.82
N SER A 128 30.94 -33.50 41.76
CA SER A 128 29.59 -32.93 41.69
C SER A 128 28.78 -33.63 40.61
N ARG A 129 27.51 -33.95 40.93
CA ARG A 129 26.55 -34.52 39.98
C ARG A 129 25.35 -33.60 39.79
N VAL A 130 24.77 -33.64 38.60
CA VAL A 130 23.51 -32.96 38.30
C VAL A 130 22.39 -33.63 39.10
N ASN A 131 21.85 -32.92 40.08
CA ASN A 131 20.80 -33.44 40.97
C ASN A 131 19.40 -32.95 40.69
N ARG A 132 19.25 -32.00 39.73
CA ARG A 132 17.98 -31.47 39.25
C ARG A 132 18.14 -30.91 37.85
N ASN A 133 17.06 -30.87 37.10
CA ASN A 133 17.01 -30.14 35.82
C ASN A 133 17.18 -28.65 36.06
N PRO A 134 18.12 -27.98 35.36
CA PRO A 134 18.38 -26.57 35.54
C PRO A 134 17.29 -25.68 34.93
N ALA A 135 16.55 -26.17 33.94
CA ALA A 135 15.48 -25.44 33.27
C ALA A 135 14.09 -26.01 33.54
N LEU A 136 13.07 -25.14 33.55
CA LEU A 136 11.66 -25.56 33.58
C LEU A 136 11.25 -25.91 32.14
N GLY A 137 11.43 -27.16 31.74
CA GLY A 137 11.12 -27.64 30.41
C GLY A 137 11.55 -29.07 30.23
N SER A 138 11.63 -29.52 29.00
CA SER A 138 12.10 -30.85 28.64
C SER A 138 12.93 -30.78 27.37
N LEU A 139 13.91 -31.65 27.30
CA LEU A 139 14.64 -31.91 26.06
C LEU A 139 13.80 -32.83 25.17
N PHE A 140 13.90 -32.65 23.88
CA PHE A 140 13.22 -33.48 22.88
C PHE A 140 14.22 -33.91 21.81
N TYR A 141 14.14 -35.16 21.42
CA TYR A 141 14.85 -35.72 20.28
C TYR A 141 13.91 -35.97 19.11
N SER A 142 14.43 -35.82 17.91
CA SER A 142 13.69 -36.17 16.71
C SER A 142 14.64 -36.79 15.67
N GLN A 143 14.18 -37.81 14.96
CA GLN A 143 14.92 -38.42 13.85
C GLN A 143 14.55 -37.81 12.49
N ASN A 144 13.38 -37.26 12.36
CA ASN A 144 12.79 -36.80 11.06
C ASN A 144 12.37 -35.35 11.06
N GLY A 145 12.47 -34.62 12.16
CA GLY A 145 12.00 -33.25 12.31
C GLY A 145 10.47 -33.10 12.36
N GLY A 146 9.73 -34.19 12.22
CA GLY A 146 8.27 -34.24 12.23
C GLY A 146 7.66 -34.86 13.49
N THR A 147 8.49 -35.58 14.28
CA THR A 147 8.05 -36.21 15.53
C THR A 147 9.10 -35.99 16.60
N PHE A 148 8.70 -35.52 17.75
CA PHE A 148 9.57 -35.22 18.88
C PHE A 148 9.27 -36.17 20.05
N SER A 149 10.30 -36.76 20.64
CA SER A 149 10.23 -37.65 21.82
C SER A 149 10.85 -36.94 23.02
N PRO A 150 10.13 -36.76 24.13
CA PRO A 150 10.65 -36.05 25.30
C PRO A 150 11.68 -36.90 26.07
N ALA A 151 12.71 -36.26 26.61
CA ALA A 151 13.68 -36.80 27.53
C ALA A 151 13.69 -35.95 28.82
N GLN A 152 12.78 -36.27 29.75
CA GLN A 152 12.51 -35.46 30.95
C GLN A 152 13.64 -35.39 31.95
N HIS A 153 14.63 -36.29 31.86
CA HIS A 153 15.80 -36.33 32.73
C HIS A 153 17.02 -35.60 32.14
N GLN A 154 16.82 -34.91 31.00
CA GLN A 154 17.89 -34.21 30.29
C GLN A 154 17.41 -32.80 29.93
N ASP A 155 18.35 -31.85 29.94
CA ASP A 155 18.17 -30.47 29.46
C ASP A 155 19.34 -30.07 28.57
N LEU A 156 19.03 -29.25 27.57
CA LEU A 156 20.03 -28.59 26.75
C LEU A 156 20.76 -27.52 27.56
N THR A 157 22.07 -27.39 27.35
CA THR A 157 22.82 -26.26 27.91
C THR A 157 22.66 -25.05 27.01
N PHE A 158 21.97 -24.02 27.49
CA PHE A 158 21.67 -22.82 26.70
C PHE A 158 21.53 -21.55 27.56
N VAL A 159 21.66 -20.39 26.91
CA VAL A 159 21.33 -19.08 27.49
C VAL A 159 20.47 -18.33 26.49
N ILE A 160 19.34 -17.78 26.95
CA ILE A 160 18.49 -16.91 26.16
C ILE A 160 18.76 -15.46 26.56
N HIS A 161 19.07 -14.61 25.57
CA HIS A 161 19.26 -13.19 25.76
C HIS A 161 18.02 -12.44 25.27
N ARG A 162 17.53 -11.55 26.09
CA ARG A 162 16.38 -10.68 25.77
C ARG A 162 16.83 -9.25 25.57
N ALA A 163 16.04 -8.51 24.78
CA ALA A 163 16.17 -7.07 24.72
C ALA A 163 15.65 -6.41 26.00
N GLU A 164 16.24 -5.30 26.36
CA GLU A 164 15.75 -4.39 27.38
C GLU A 164 15.47 -3.02 26.74
N PHE A 165 14.27 -2.48 26.95
CA PHE A 165 13.80 -1.24 26.37
C PHE A 165 13.63 -0.18 27.46
N GLU A 166 13.67 1.07 27.06
CA GLU A 166 13.23 2.16 27.93
C GLU A 166 11.70 2.22 27.97
N ALA A 167 11.12 2.30 29.16
CA ALA A 167 9.68 2.52 29.34
C ALA A 167 9.37 4.01 29.06
N SER A 168 9.21 4.35 27.82
CA SER A 168 9.05 5.73 27.33
C SER A 168 8.19 5.82 26.07
N GLU A 169 8.06 7.02 25.55
CA GLU A 169 7.43 7.33 24.28
C GLU A 169 8.49 7.71 23.25
N GLY A 170 8.37 7.15 22.05
CA GLY A 170 9.21 7.48 20.91
C GLY A 170 8.37 7.83 19.68
N ILE A 171 8.98 8.49 18.70
CA ILE A 171 8.31 8.90 17.46
C ILE A 171 9.08 8.36 16.26
N ILE A 172 8.38 7.64 15.40
CA ILE A 172 8.87 7.22 14.08
C ILE A 172 8.28 8.21 13.07
N CYS A 173 9.14 8.94 12.37
CA CYS A 173 8.73 9.87 11.31
C CYS A 173 9.11 9.29 9.96
N LEU A 174 8.10 9.00 9.13
CA LEU A 174 8.26 8.55 7.76
C LEU A 174 7.86 9.67 6.81
N LYS A 175 8.68 9.91 5.79
CA LYS A 175 8.44 10.91 4.73
C LYS A 175 8.48 10.21 3.38
N ASN A 176 7.74 10.74 2.41
CA ASN A 176 7.87 10.24 1.04
C ASN A 176 9.26 10.57 0.50
N ALA A 177 9.86 9.61 -0.21
CA ALA A 177 11.12 9.81 -0.89
C ALA A 177 10.96 10.84 -2.04
N PRO A 178 12.02 11.56 -2.42
CA PRO A 178 12.02 12.40 -3.60
C PRO A 178 11.61 11.63 -4.84
N LEU A 179 10.74 12.22 -5.66
CA LEU A 179 10.31 11.60 -6.90
C LEU A 179 11.36 11.81 -8.00
N PRO A 180 11.68 10.79 -8.79
CA PRO A 180 12.54 10.97 -9.96
C PRO A 180 11.83 11.85 -10.99
N MET A 181 12.62 12.52 -11.85
CA MET A 181 12.09 13.24 -12.99
C MET A 181 11.32 12.29 -13.91
N LYS A 182 10.24 12.78 -14.51
CA LYS A 182 9.45 12.02 -15.47
C LYS A 182 9.93 12.32 -16.87
N VAL A 183 10.41 11.31 -17.58
CA VAL A 183 10.67 11.40 -19.03
C VAL A 183 9.33 11.46 -19.76
N LEU A 184 9.17 12.45 -20.63
CA LEU A 184 7.99 12.65 -21.45
C LEU A 184 8.07 11.85 -22.76
N PRO A 185 6.94 11.66 -23.46
CA PRO A 185 6.95 11.15 -24.83
C PRO A 185 7.79 12.01 -25.75
N ASP A 186 8.25 11.43 -26.86
CA ASP A 186 8.98 12.17 -27.89
C ASP A 186 8.16 13.35 -28.42
N ASN A 187 8.85 14.49 -28.61
CA ASN A 187 8.26 15.73 -29.12
C ASN A 187 7.01 16.19 -28.34
N SER A 188 7.13 16.22 -27.02
CA SER A 188 6.05 16.57 -26.10
C SER A 188 5.83 18.08 -25.91
N ILE A 189 6.57 18.93 -26.62
CA ILE A 189 6.48 20.39 -26.54
C ILE A 189 5.82 20.93 -27.80
N GLU A 190 4.81 21.77 -27.62
CA GLU A 190 4.06 22.42 -28.69
C GLU A 190 4.10 23.94 -28.49
N THR A 191 4.44 24.67 -29.55
CA THR A 191 4.44 26.14 -29.61
C THR A 191 3.35 26.64 -30.53
N THR A 192 2.88 27.86 -30.30
CA THR A 192 1.92 28.55 -31.18
C THR A 192 2.56 29.88 -31.62
N GLY A 193 2.62 30.11 -32.94
CA GLY A 193 3.16 31.32 -33.51
C GLY A 193 2.46 32.58 -32.98
N GLY A 194 3.28 33.60 -32.64
CA GLY A 194 2.76 34.82 -32.00
C GLY A 194 2.43 34.71 -30.52
N SER A 195 2.71 33.57 -29.88
CA SER A 195 2.42 33.35 -28.45
C SER A 195 3.68 32.98 -27.66
N SER A 196 3.76 33.42 -26.40
CA SER A 196 4.72 32.93 -25.43
C SER A 196 4.22 31.73 -24.65
N THR A 197 2.98 31.31 -24.87
CA THR A 197 2.41 30.11 -24.22
C THR A 197 2.90 28.87 -24.94
N VAL A 198 3.52 27.97 -24.18
CA VAL A 198 4.01 26.67 -24.66
C VAL A 198 3.23 25.57 -23.96
N ARG A 199 2.73 24.63 -24.75
CA ARG A 199 2.01 23.45 -24.27
C ARG A 199 2.98 22.28 -24.06
N ILE A 200 2.77 21.54 -22.99
CA ILE A 200 3.55 20.34 -22.65
C ILE A 200 2.62 19.16 -22.50
N PHE A 201 2.78 18.13 -23.33
CA PHE A 201 2.00 16.91 -23.28
C PHE A 201 2.50 16.00 -22.16
N HIS A 202 1.68 15.82 -21.15
CA HIS A 202 1.97 14.97 -19.99
C HIS A 202 0.68 14.47 -19.35
N ARG A 203 0.23 13.27 -19.71
CA ARG A 203 -0.96 12.68 -19.11
C ARG A 203 -0.73 12.37 -17.63
N GLY A 204 -1.73 12.67 -16.81
CA GLY A 204 -1.69 12.37 -15.38
C GLY A 204 -0.60 13.15 -14.63
N HIS A 205 -0.32 14.38 -15.06
CA HIS A 205 0.78 15.20 -14.51
C HIS A 205 0.55 15.61 -13.04
N GLY A 206 -0.69 15.73 -12.59
CA GLY A 206 -1.03 16.10 -11.22
C GLY A 206 -0.73 17.53 -10.81
N PHE A 207 -0.28 18.38 -11.76
CA PHE A 207 -0.09 19.81 -11.50
C PHE A 207 -1.42 20.55 -11.42
N LEU A 208 -1.41 21.65 -10.67
CA LEU A 208 -2.46 22.64 -10.63
C LEU A 208 -1.95 23.96 -11.22
N PRO A 209 -2.82 24.86 -11.66
CA PRO A 209 -2.42 26.22 -12.05
C PRO A 209 -1.64 26.89 -10.90
N ASN A 210 -0.57 27.60 -11.26
CA ASN A 210 0.42 28.23 -10.37
C ASN A 210 1.40 27.24 -9.70
N ASP A 211 1.40 25.96 -10.01
CA ASP A 211 2.43 25.05 -9.54
C ASP A 211 3.77 25.30 -10.23
N PRO A 212 4.90 25.21 -9.52
CA PRO A 212 6.21 25.19 -10.15
C PRO A 212 6.46 23.85 -10.82
N VAL A 213 7.02 23.88 -12.01
CA VAL A 213 7.47 22.71 -12.76
C VAL A 213 8.88 22.96 -13.26
N THR A 214 9.78 21.99 -13.10
CA THR A 214 11.14 22.04 -13.65
C THR A 214 11.17 21.19 -14.91
N ILE A 215 11.68 21.75 -16.01
CA ILE A 215 11.75 21.13 -17.33
C ILE A 215 13.22 21.05 -17.72
N LEU A 216 13.68 19.87 -18.09
CA LEU A 216 15.07 19.58 -18.44
C LEU A 216 15.15 18.67 -19.68
N GLY A 217 16.35 18.45 -20.18
CA GLY A 217 16.66 17.38 -21.13
C GLY A 217 16.49 17.73 -22.61
N MET A 218 16.10 18.96 -22.96
CA MET A 218 16.15 19.41 -24.35
C MET A 218 17.57 19.80 -24.74
N ASP A 219 17.92 19.59 -26.00
CA ASP A 219 19.19 20.06 -26.54
C ASP A 219 19.21 21.60 -26.62
N SER A 220 20.17 22.23 -25.95
CA SER A 220 20.28 23.67 -25.85
C SER A 220 20.67 24.36 -27.19
N SER A 221 21.10 23.60 -28.19
CA SER A 221 21.44 24.10 -29.52
C SER A 221 20.25 24.16 -30.49
N THR A 222 19.08 23.65 -30.08
CA THR A 222 17.90 23.60 -30.93
C THR A 222 16.85 24.66 -30.57
N THR A 223 15.94 24.88 -31.49
CA THR A 223 14.78 25.76 -31.31
C THR A 223 13.49 24.99 -31.60
N ILE A 224 12.36 25.42 -31.01
CA ILE A 224 11.03 24.92 -31.29
C ILE A 224 10.16 26.13 -31.61
N GLY A 225 9.64 26.20 -32.84
CA GLY A 225 8.89 27.36 -33.31
C GLY A 225 9.64 28.68 -33.18
N GLY A 226 10.98 28.68 -33.39
CA GLY A 226 11.84 29.85 -33.20
C GLY A 226 12.28 30.13 -31.76
N LEU A 227 11.63 29.51 -30.75
CA LEU A 227 12.05 29.62 -29.36
C LEU A 227 13.28 28.76 -29.08
N ALA A 228 14.33 29.35 -28.54
CA ALA A 228 15.44 28.58 -28.01
C ALA A 228 14.96 27.68 -26.86
N THR A 229 15.40 26.42 -26.84
CA THR A 229 14.97 25.45 -25.78
C THR A 229 15.34 25.93 -24.39
N THR A 230 16.38 26.74 -24.23
CA THR A 230 16.74 27.40 -22.95
C THR A 230 15.68 28.36 -22.42
N GLN A 231 14.81 28.89 -23.29
CA GLN A 231 13.70 29.75 -22.90
C GLN A 231 12.49 28.95 -22.34
N ILE A 232 12.44 27.65 -22.65
CA ILE A 232 11.41 26.71 -22.22
C ILE A 232 11.90 25.94 -20.99
N MET A 233 13.18 25.52 -20.97
CA MET A 233 13.79 24.78 -19.84
C MET A 233 13.89 25.60 -18.54
N GLY A 234 14.21 24.90 -17.47
CA GLY A 234 14.32 25.44 -16.11
C GLY A 234 13.01 25.39 -15.34
N THR A 235 12.95 26.09 -14.23
CA THR A 235 11.73 26.16 -13.40
C THR A 235 10.76 27.17 -13.98
N LYS A 236 9.58 26.72 -14.32
CA LYS A 236 8.45 27.49 -14.87
C LYS A 236 7.24 27.38 -13.94
N THR A 237 6.25 28.24 -14.19
CA THR A 237 4.95 28.17 -13.51
C THR A 237 3.91 27.61 -14.48
N VAL A 238 3.15 26.62 -14.01
CA VAL A 238 2.01 26.06 -14.74
C VAL A 238 0.91 27.11 -14.83
N GLN A 239 0.43 27.40 -16.05
CA GLN A 239 -0.61 28.42 -16.30
C GLN A 239 -2.00 27.77 -16.37
N ALA A 240 -2.18 26.85 -17.29
CA ALA A 240 -3.41 26.12 -17.49
C ALA A 240 -3.13 24.61 -17.54
N ILE A 241 -4.14 23.83 -17.24
CA ILE A 241 -4.04 22.37 -17.21
C ILE A 241 -5.22 21.74 -17.93
N ASP A 242 -4.98 20.58 -18.52
CA ASP A 242 -6.00 19.63 -18.91
C ASP A 242 -5.53 18.20 -18.60
N TRP A 243 -6.35 17.19 -18.89
CA TRP A 243 -6.00 15.80 -18.61
C TRP A 243 -4.88 15.24 -19.52
N THR A 244 -4.53 15.94 -20.60
CA THR A 244 -3.47 15.55 -21.54
C THR A 244 -2.15 16.28 -21.32
N GLY A 245 -2.18 17.42 -20.60
CA GLY A 245 -0.97 18.23 -20.37
C GLY A 245 -1.23 19.54 -19.65
N PHE A 246 -0.28 20.42 -19.76
CA PHE A 246 -0.33 21.75 -19.15
C PHE A 246 0.40 22.78 -20.00
N THR A 247 0.15 24.06 -19.73
CA THR A 247 0.83 25.18 -20.40
C THR A 247 1.74 25.93 -19.44
N ILE A 248 2.80 26.50 -20.00
CA ILE A 248 3.74 27.40 -19.32
C ILE A 248 3.95 28.67 -20.16
N THR A 249 4.56 29.70 -19.57
CA THR A 249 5.03 30.86 -20.32
C THR A 249 6.53 30.70 -20.59
N ALA A 250 6.92 30.75 -21.86
CA ALA A 250 8.32 30.77 -22.28
C ALA A 250 8.96 32.15 -22.11
N GLY A 251 10.27 32.21 -22.22
CA GLY A 251 11.04 33.45 -22.11
C GLY A 251 10.87 34.45 -23.28
N ALA A 252 10.26 34.01 -24.40
CA ALA A 252 9.99 34.84 -25.57
C ALA A 252 8.72 34.35 -26.30
N VAL A 253 8.34 35.05 -27.33
CA VAL A 253 7.19 34.70 -28.21
C VAL A 253 7.70 33.75 -29.31
N ALA A 254 6.93 32.71 -29.63
CA ALA A 254 7.23 31.79 -30.72
C ALA A 254 6.98 32.45 -32.09
N ASP A 255 7.82 32.17 -33.06
CA ASP A 255 7.68 32.68 -34.43
C ASP A 255 6.68 31.87 -35.26
N SER A 256 6.50 30.57 -34.92
CA SER A 256 5.63 29.65 -35.66
C SER A 256 5.04 28.58 -34.76
N ASP A 257 3.97 27.92 -35.25
CA ASP A 257 3.49 26.67 -34.72
C ASP A 257 4.53 25.59 -34.97
N ASP A 258 4.86 24.82 -33.94
CA ASP A 258 5.85 23.74 -34.06
C ASP A 258 5.67 22.73 -32.91
N ILE A 259 6.13 21.48 -33.15
CA ILE A 259 6.14 20.41 -32.17
C ILE A 259 7.57 19.85 -32.07
N GLY A 260 8.12 19.79 -30.87
CA GLY A 260 9.49 19.37 -30.66
C GLY A 260 9.82 18.97 -29.23
N GLY A 261 11.12 19.07 -28.91
CA GLY A 261 11.67 18.74 -27.61
C GLY A 261 12.54 17.47 -27.62
N GLY A 262 12.29 16.55 -28.55
CA GLY A 262 13.02 15.30 -28.68
C GLY A 262 12.68 14.29 -27.58
N VAL A 263 13.48 13.22 -27.48
CA VAL A 263 13.20 12.03 -26.64
C VAL A 263 13.63 12.18 -25.17
N ASN A 264 14.39 13.21 -24.83
CA ASN A 264 15.01 13.35 -23.51
C ASN A 264 14.33 14.37 -22.60
N VAL A 265 13.21 14.93 -23.01
CA VAL A 265 12.47 15.91 -22.19
C VAL A 265 12.04 15.27 -20.88
N GLN A 266 12.40 15.93 -19.79
CA GLN A 266 12.05 15.49 -18.44
C GLN A 266 11.36 16.62 -17.69
N VAL A 267 10.37 16.27 -16.90
CA VAL A 267 9.68 17.21 -16.00
C VAL A 267 9.69 16.70 -14.58
N SER A 268 9.72 17.64 -13.62
CA SER A 268 9.53 17.31 -12.22
C SER A 268 8.17 16.66 -12.01
N LYS A 269 8.13 15.61 -11.19
CA LYS A 269 6.86 14.97 -10.79
C LYS A 269 6.20 15.73 -9.66
N ASN A 270 4.90 15.71 -9.69
CA ASN A 270 4.06 15.93 -8.52
C ASN A 270 3.52 14.58 -8.04
N ILE A 271 3.16 14.45 -6.75
CA ILE A 271 2.37 13.33 -6.25
C ILE A 271 0.92 13.79 -6.20
N PRO A 272 0.12 13.60 -7.26
CA PRO A 272 -1.30 13.82 -7.15
C PRO A 272 -1.88 12.69 -6.32
N TRP A 273 -2.62 13.01 -5.27
CA TRP A 273 -3.40 12.01 -4.56
C TRP A 273 -4.69 12.60 -4.02
N SER A 274 -5.73 11.84 -4.17
CA SER A 274 -7.06 12.15 -3.63
C SER A 274 -7.31 11.35 -2.37
N VAL A 275 -6.80 10.12 -2.33
CA VAL A 275 -6.94 9.21 -1.21
C VAL A 275 -5.65 8.42 -1.03
N ILE A 276 -5.22 8.25 0.21
CA ILE A 276 -4.15 7.35 0.60
C ILE A 276 -4.73 6.14 1.35
N TYR A 277 -4.32 4.95 0.93
CA TYR A 277 -4.51 3.72 1.67
C TYR A 277 -3.18 3.37 2.34
N LEU A 278 -3.13 3.55 3.65
CA LEU A 278 -1.97 3.21 4.46
C LEU A 278 -2.16 1.81 5.04
N ASN A 279 -1.26 0.91 4.69
CA ASN A 279 -1.22 -0.45 5.19
C ASN A 279 0.03 -0.64 6.04
N GLU A 280 -0.10 -0.59 7.34
CA GLU A 280 0.99 -0.73 8.29
C GLU A 280 0.96 -2.13 8.92
N GLN A 281 2.10 -2.81 8.87
CA GLN A 281 2.31 -4.06 9.57
C GLN A 281 2.84 -3.76 10.98
N LYS A 282 1.98 -3.96 11.98
CA LYS A 282 2.25 -3.61 13.37
C LYS A 282 2.17 -4.82 14.28
N LEU A 283 3.08 -4.89 15.23
CA LEU A 283 3.00 -5.77 16.38
C LEU A 283 2.88 -4.89 17.63
N ILE A 284 1.79 -5.02 18.36
CA ILE A 284 1.51 -4.23 19.56
C ILE A 284 1.35 -5.18 20.76
N PRO A 285 2.43 -5.50 21.47
CA PRO A 285 2.38 -6.33 22.68
C PRO A 285 1.49 -5.74 23.76
N LYS A 286 1.11 -6.57 24.73
CA LYS A 286 0.38 -6.12 25.92
C LYS A 286 1.21 -5.07 26.68
N SER A 287 0.57 -4.04 27.22
CA SER A 287 1.19 -2.89 27.90
C SER A 287 2.02 -1.97 27.00
N THR A 288 1.78 -2.04 25.69
CA THR A 288 2.31 -1.10 24.72
C THR A 288 1.19 -0.48 23.91
N ASN A 289 1.47 0.62 23.23
CA ASN A 289 0.52 1.24 22.31
C ASN A 289 1.24 1.88 21.12
N MET A 290 0.49 2.07 20.03
CA MET A 290 1.02 2.69 18.82
C MET A 290 -0.08 3.52 18.17
N TYR A 291 0.21 4.80 17.93
CA TYR A 291 -0.70 5.74 17.29
C TYR A 291 -0.06 6.23 15.99
N THR A 292 -0.81 6.22 14.91
CA THR A 292 -0.33 6.76 13.64
C THR A 292 -1.16 7.96 13.25
N GLN A 293 -0.47 9.02 12.86
CA GLN A 293 -1.04 10.27 12.37
C GLN A 293 -0.44 10.57 11.01
N ILE A 294 -1.24 11.11 10.10
CA ILE A 294 -0.78 11.60 8.80
C ILE A 294 -0.88 13.12 8.79
N LYS A 295 0.17 13.75 8.31
CA LYS A 295 0.25 15.17 8.10
C LYS A 295 0.51 15.45 6.63
N GLY A 296 -0.33 16.28 6.04
CA GLY A 296 -0.09 16.83 4.72
C GLY A 296 0.92 17.98 4.76
N THR A 297 1.76 18.07 3.76
CA THR A 297 2.71 19.15 3.61
C THR A 297 2.60 19.75 2.21
N THR A 298 2.90 21.03 2.07
CA THR A 298 2.94 21.75 0.80
C THR A 298 4.33 21.78 0.21
N GLY A 299 5.09 20.68 0.35
CA GLY A 299 6.45 20.55 -0.17
C GLY A 299 6.56 20.99 -1.63
N LYS A 300 7.54 21.84 -1.94
CA LYS A 300 7.67 22.50 -3.24
C LYS A 300 8.85 22.02 -4.06
N SER A 301 9.75 21.22 -3.50
CA SER A 301 10.95 20.79 -4.20
C SER A 301 10.79 19.41 -4.79
N PHE A 302 11.03 19.30 -6.08
CA PHE A 302 11.04 18.05 -6.84
C PHE A 302 12.46 17.52 -7.09
N ALA A 303 13.48 18.27 -6.69
CA ALA A 303 14.89 17.92 -6.87
C ALA A 303 15.49 17.17 -5.66
N GLY A 304 14.65 16.61 -4.81
CA GLY A 304 15.08 15.81 -3.66
C GLY A 304 15.43 16.61 -2.40
N VAL A 305 15.34 17.94 -2.43
CA VAL A 305 15.51 18.78 -1.26
C VAL A 305 14.25 19.59 -1.04
N GLU A 306 13.40 19.12 -0.14
CA GLU A 306 12.23 19.89 0.27
C GLU A 306 12.68 21.00 1.22
N THR A 307 12.87 22.20 0.70
CA THR A 307 13.47 23.32 1.43
C THR A 307 12.49 24.15 2.26
N ALA A 308 11.20 23.99 2.09
CA ALA A 308 10.19 24.70 2.86
C ALA A 308 8.89 23.89 2.98
N TYR A 309 8.71 23.24 4.10
CA TYR A 309 7.41 22.74 4.51
C TYR A 309 6.59 23.89 5.10
N GLN A 310 5.44 24.16 4.54
CA GLN A 310 4.38 24.70 5.36
C GLN A 310 3.72 23.52 6.05
N LYS A 311 4.08 23.30 7.30
CA LYS A 311 3.46 22.28 8.12
C LYS A 311 2.00 22.65 8.33
N GLU A 312 1.11 21.83 7.89
CA GLU A 312 -0.25 21.86 8.39
C GLU A 312 -0.21 21.46 9.86
N ASN A 313 -0.88 22.22 10.73
CA ASN A 313 -0.78 22.01 12.17
C ASN A 313 -1.61 20.81 12.67
N ASN A 314 -2.41 20.22 11.80
CA ASN A 314 -3.35 19.19 12.17
C ASN A 314 -2.88 17.81 11.68
N PHE A 315 -2.86 16.86 12.59
CA PHE A 315 -2.59 15.46 12.32
C PHE A 315 -3.90 14.70 12.20
N PHE A 316 -3.97 13.81 11.25
CA PHE A 316 -5.11 12.94 11.11
C PHE A 316 -4.85 11.66 11.90
N ASN A 317 -5.64 11.42 12.95
CA ASN A 317 -5.53 10.22 13.76
C ASN A 317 -6.08 9.01 13.00
N ILE A 318 -5.28 7.96 12.93
CA ILE A 318 -5.68 6.71 12.32
C ILE A 318 -5.85 5.67 13.42
N ASP A 319 -7.00 5.02 13.43
CA ASP A 319 -7.25 3.86 14.30
C ASP A 319 -6.17 2.81 14.12
N THR A 320 -5.59 2.34 15.21
CA THR A 320 -4.57 1.31 15.18
C THR A 320 -5.15 -0.08 15.34
N ASN A 321 -4.64 -1.02 14.57
CA ASN A 321 -4.98 -2.43 14.74
C ASN A 321 -4.11 -3.02 15.87
N LYS A 322 -4.75 -3.45 16.96
CA LYS A 322 -4.07 -4.03 18.12
C LYS A 322 -3.75 -5.52 18.00
N THR A 323 -4.02 -6.13 16.87
CA THR A 323 -3.73 -7.54 16.64
C THR A 323 -2.42 -7.73 15.91
N GLN A 324 -1.70 -8.78 16.27
CA GLN A 324 -0.41 -9.12 15.68
C GLN A 324 -0.51 -9.27 14.16
N TYR A 325 0.36 -8.60 13.43
CA TYR A 325 0.57 -8.74 11.98
C TYR A 325 -0.70 -8.83 11.13
N LYS A 326 -1.80 -8.26 11.58
CA LYS A 326 -3.02 -8.17 10.76
C LYS A 326 -3.06 -6.80 10.12
N PRO A 327 -2.80 -6.70 8.81
CA PRO A 327 -2.90 -5.45 8.11
C PRO A 327 -4.34 -4.98 8.11
N LYS A 328 -4.55 -3.73 8.50
CA LYS A 328 -5.81 -3.04 8.34
C LYS A 328 -5.52 -1.77 7.58
N PRO A 329 -5.89 -1.69 6.30
CA PRO A 329 -5.67 -0.49 5.52
C PRO A 329 -6.49 0.66 6.10
N TYR A 330 -5.85 1.81 6.27
CA TYR A 330 -6.49 3.06 6.64
C TYR A 330 -6.65 3.91 5.41
N VAL A 331 -7.78 4.59 5.32
CA VAL A 331 -8.11 5.45 4.20
C VAL A 331 -8.18 6.89 4.70
N VAL A 332 -7.30 7.73 4.17
CA VAL A 332 -7.29 9.16 4.44
C VAL A 332 -7.54 9.89 3.13
N ALA A 333 -8.51 10.78 3.12
CA ALA A 333 -8.86 11.58 1.96
C ALA A 333 -8.10 12.91 1.98
N ASN A 334 -7.60 13.33 0.83
CA ASN A 334 -6.99 14.63 0.60
C ASN A 334 -8.05 15.56 -0.02
N GLY A 335 -8.80 16.25 0.80
CA GLY A 335 -9.87 17.12 0.32
C GLY A 335 -10.37 18.09 1.37
N ALA A 336 -10.99 19.15 0.89
CA ALA A 336 -11.16 20.38 1.63
C ALA A 336 -12.22 20.39 2.73
N ILE A 337 -13.13 19.41 2.83
CA ILE A 337 -14.32 19.60 3.68
C ILE A 337 -14.45 18.60 4.82
N GLU A 338 -14.05 17.35 4.62
CA GLU A 338 -14.04 16.35 5.70
C GLU A 338 -12.65 16.14 6.28
N THR A 339 -11.65 16.66 5.61
CA THR A 339 -10.25 16.62 5.96
C THR A 339 -9.65 18.02 5.84
N SER A 340 -10.34 19.05 6.36
CA SER A 340 -9.86 20.43 6.41
C SER A 340 -8.45 20.55 7.00
N GLU A 341 -8.04 19.51 7.67
CA GLU A 341 -6.75 19.37 8.34
C GLU A 341 -5.60 19.09 7.38
N LEU A 342 -5.85 18.52 6.20
CA LEU A 342 -4.80 18.22 5.22
C LEU A 342 -4.62 19.28 4.14
N GLY A 343 -5.57 20.20 3.98
CA GLY A 343 -5.52 21.27 2.98
C GLY A 343 -5.81 20.80 1.55
N SER A 344 -5.98 21.76 0.63
CA SER A 344 -6.37 21.48 -0.76
C SER A 344 -5.21 21.24 -1.72
N ASN A 345 -3.98 21.56 -1.34
CA ASN A 345 -2.79 21.49 -2.20
C ASN A 345 -1.66 20.67 -1.57
N VAL A 346 -2.00 19.60 -0.88
CA VAL A 346 -1.03 18.72 -0.26
C VAL A 346 -0.30 17.93 -1.34
N LYS A 347 1.03 18.07 -1.38
CA LYS A 347 1.92 17.46 -2.39
C LYS A 347 2.83 16.41 -1.80
N SER A 348 3.11 16.49 -0.51
CA SER A 348 3.84 15.46 0.21
C SER A 348 3.16 15.19 1.55
N LEU A 349 3.54 14.08 2.15
CA LEU A 349 2.98 13.63 3.41
C LEU A 349 4.08 13.18 4.37
N GLU A 350 3.81 13.40 5.63
CA GLU A 350 4.58 12.86 6.73
C GLU A 350 3.68 11.94 7.54
N ILE A 351 4.18 10.76 7.87
CA ILE A 351 3.51 9.78 8.72
C ILE A 351 4.26 9.76 10.04
N TYR A 352 3.59 10.13 11.12
CA TYR A 352 4.12 10.10 12.46
C TYR A 352 3.49 8.93 13.21
N THR A 353 4.31 7.98 13.59
CA THR A 353 3.87 6.86 14.42
C THR A 353 4.49 7.00 15.79
N THR A 354 3.67 7.32 16.77
CA THR A 354 4.06 7.37 18.18
C THR A 354 4.01 5.95 18.73
N VAL A 355 5.12 5.50 19.29
CA VAL A 355 5.29 4.22 19.95
C VAL A 355 5.41 4.46 21.45
N VAL A 356 4.61 3.74 22.24
CA VAL A 356 4.56 3.89 23.70
C VAL A 356 4.78 2.54 24.35
N SER A 357 5.74 2.45 25.24
CA SER A 357 5.90 1.30 26.12
C SER A 357 5.84 1.72 27.59
N GLN A 358 5.12 0.94 28.39
CA GLN A 358 5.07 1.08 29.84
C GLN A 358 5.91 0.00 30.55
N ASN A 359 6.68 -0.79 29.77
CA ASN A 359 7.40 -1.94 30.27
C ASN A 359 8.74 -2.10 29.56
N THR A 360 9.80 -2.41 30.30
CA THR A 360 11.15 -2.58 29.77
C THR A 360 11.35 -3.88 28.98
N TYR A 361 10.39 -4.82 29.01
CA TYR A 361 10.50 -6.12 28.33
C TYR A 361 9.94 -6.12 26.91
N VAL A 362 9.09 -5.13 26.58
CA VAL A 362 8.37 -5.09 25.32
C VAL A 362 8.34 -3.68 24.74
N THR A 363 8.31 -3.61 23.42
CA THR A 363 8.07 -2.38 22.65
C THR A 363 7.12 -2.71 21.50
N PRO A 364 6.32 -1.75 21.00
CA PRO A 364 5.62 -1.98 19.75
C PRO A 364 6.63 -1.99 18.59
N LEU A 365 6.31 -2.75 17.54
CA LEU A 365 7.14 -2.91 16.36
C LEU A 365 6.36 -2.50 15.11
N LEU A 366 6.98 -1.69 14.26
CA LEU A 366 6.49 -1.36 12.93
C LEU A 366 7.42 -2.01 11.89
N ASP A 367 6.88 -2.96 11.13
CA ASP A 367 7.59 -3.62 10.06
C ASP A 367 7.59 -2.76 8.80
N LEU A 368 8.70 -2.09 8.52
CA LEU A 368 8.83 -1.20 7.36
C LEU A 368 8.92 -1.95 6.03
N GLN A 369 9.40 -3.20 6.02
CA GLN A 369 9.54 -3.97 4.79
C GLN A 369 8.19 -4.43 4.24
N ARG A 370 7.23 -4.68 5.13
CA ARG A 370 5.87 -5.11 4.79
C ARG A 370 4.82 -4.01 4.90
N SER A 371 5.20 -2.82 5.34
CA SER A 371 4.32 -1.66 5.31
C SER A 371 4.30 -1.00 3.95
N SER A 372 3.15 -0.49 3.55
CA SER A 372 2.97 0.16 2.25
C SER A 372 1.97 1.31 2.32
N ALA A 373 2.14 2.27 1.43
CA ALA A 373 1.20 3.35 1.22
C ALA A 373 0.80 3.38 -0.27
N THR A 374 -0.49 3.25 -0.55
CA THR A 374 -1.01 3.33 -1.91
C THR A 374 -1.76 4.65 -2.06
N LEU A 375 -1.27 5.49 -2.96
CA LEU A 375 -1.90 6.75 -3.30
C LEU A 375 -2.78 6.58 -4.53
N ILE A 376 -4.02 7.07 -4.46
CA ILE A 376 -4.97 7.04 -5.56
C ILE A 376 -5.35 8.46 -5.89
N ASP A 377 -5.21 8.82 -7.17
CA ASP A 377 -5.71 10.08 -7.71
C ASP A 377 -6.95 9.81 -8.57
N TYR A 378 -8.08 10.38 -8.17
CA TYR A 378 -9.31 10.26 -8.93
C TYR A 378 -9.35 11.27 -10.07
N GLN A 379 -9.56 10.78 -11.28
CA GLN A 379 -9.78 11.58 -12.48
C GLN A 379 -11.27 11.96 -12.54
N ILE A 380 -11.63 13.05 -11.88
CA ILE A 380 -13.02 13.52 -11.79
C ILE A 380 -13.10 15.01 -12.05
N ASP A 381 -14.13 15.42 -12.76
CA ASP A 381 -14.38 16.82 -13.09
C ASP A 381 -15.17 17.53 -11.98
N ARG A 382 -15.05 18.86 -11.93
CA ARG A 382 -16.07 19.68 -11.26
C ARG A 382 -17.40 19.55 -12.01
N GLN A 383 -18.50 19.70 -11.28
CA GLN A 383 -19.79 19.87 -11.93
C GLN A 383 -19.73 21.12 -12.79
N ALA A 384 -19.69 20.95 -14.11
CA ALA A 384 -19.57 22.04 -15.04
C ALA A 384 -20.91 22.35 -15.66
N SER A 385 -21.34 23.57 -15.53
CA SER A 385 -22.36 24.17 -16.41
C SER A 385 -21.63 24.79 -17.62
N GLY A 386 -21.30 23.98 -18.60
CA GLY A 386 -20.90 24.48 -19.94
C GLY A 386 -19.52 25.14 -20.07
N ALA A 387 -18.68 25.17 -19.01
CA ALA A 387 -17.34 25.73 -19.06
C ALA A 387 -16.31 24.70 -18.61
N ALA A 388 -15.12 24.74 -19.19
CA ALA A 388 -13.98 23.90 -18.83
C ALA A 388 -13.46 24.24 -17.42
N THR A 389 -14.19 23.84 -16.39
CA THR A 389 -13.85 24.08 -14.99
C THR A 389 -13.83 22.76 -14.23
N GLY A 390 -12.71 22.09 -14.21
CA GLY A 390 -12.56 20.83 -13.49
C GLY A 390 -11.12 20.59 -13.07
N PHE A 391 -10.89 19.48 -12.40
CA PHE A 391 -9.56 19.06 -12.03
C PHE A 391 -8.79 18.47 -13.23
N ASN A 392 -9.51 17.83 -14.16
CA ASN A 392 -8.95 17.15 -15.32
C ASN A 392 -9.79 17.39 -16.58
N VAL A 393 -10.07 18.63 -16.88
CA VAL A 393 -10.89 19.00 -18.05
C VAL A 393 -9.97 19.25 -19.24
N PRO A 394 -10.32 18.80 -20.45
CA PRO A 394 -9.59 19.15 -21.67
C PRO A 394 -9.74 20.65 -21.98
N LEU A 395 -8.78 21.21 -22.73
CA LEU A 395 -8.82 22.60 -23.17
C LEU A 395 -10.04 22.89 -24.05
N GLU A 396 -10.44 21.91 -24.87
CA GLU A 396 -11.64 21.98 -25.70
C GLU A 396 -12.77 21.19 -25.04
N TYR A 397 -13.79 21.91 -24.62
CA TYR A 397 -14.97 21.30 -24.04
C TYR A 397 -15.90 20.72 -25.10
N VAL A 398 -16.22 19.44 -24.97
CA VAL A 398 -17.26 18.76 -25.77
C VAL A 398 -18.39 18.38 -24.83
N ALA A 399 -19.60 18.82 -25.17
CA ALA A 399 -20.79 18.54 -24.36
C ALA A 399 -21.06 17.04 -24.24
N GLU A 400 -21.52 16.60 -23.07
CA GLU A 400 -21.86 15.20 -22.81
C GLU A 400 -23.05 14.70 -23.65
N THR A 401 -23.82 15.60 -24.25
CA THR A 401 -24.88 15.25 -25.20
C THR A 401 -24.35 14.86 -26.59
N ASN A 402 -23.07 15.14 -26.89
CA ASN A 402 -22.47 14.83 -28.19
C ASN A 402 -22.34 13.31 -28.41
N PRO A 403 -22.58 12.79 -29.64
CA PRO A 403 -22.43 11.37 -29.98
C PRO A 403 -21.04 10.79 -29.64
N THR A 404 -19.99 11.61 -29.69
CA THR A 404 -18.61 11.24 -29.34
C THR A 404 -18.37 11.07 -27.83
N ASN A 405 -19.41 11.08 -27.02
CA ASN A 405 -19.45 10.86 -25.58
C ASN A 405 -18.98 12.01 -24.68
N GLY A 406 -18.70 13.18 -25.24
CA GLY A 406 -18.31 14.35 -24.44
C GLY A 406 -16.89 14.26 -23.86
N SER A 407 -16.47 15.28 -23.14
CA SER A 407 -15.11 15.47 -22.65
C SER A 407 -14.92 15.17 -21.15
N SER A 408 -15.97 14.78 -20.44
CA SER A 408 -15.85 14.45 -19.00
C SER A 408 -14.86 13.32 -18.76
N ALA A 409 -13.96 13.48 -17.79
CA ALA A 409 -12.91 12.51 -17.49
C ALA A 409 -13.44 11.24 -16.81
N SER A 410 -14.49 11.38 -16.00
CA SER A 410 -15.07 10.26 -15.26
C SER A 410 -16.46 9.93 -15.74
N LYS A 411 -16.59 8.82 -16.46
CA LYS A 411 -17.88 8.33 -16.97
C LYS A 411 -17.91 6.81 -17.09
N HIS A 412 -19.10 6.26 -17.01
CA HIS A 412 -19.38 4.86 -17.30
C HIS A 412 -20.37 4.77 -18.44
N ILE A 413 -20.04 4.05 -19.50
CA ILE A 413 -20.92 3.81 -20.65
C ILE A 413 -21.19 2.31 -20.74
N THR A 414 -22.46 1.91 -20.74
CA THR A 414 -22.82 0.52 -20.93
C THR A 414 -22.47 0.07 -22.35
N ARG A 415 -22.31 -1.21 -22.56
CA ARG A 415 -22.39 -1.77 -23.91
C ARG A 415 -23.76 -1.49 -24.51
N VAL A 416 -23.87 -1.60 -25.83
CA VAL A 416 -25.17 -1.56 -26.52
C VAL A 416 -26.03 -2.72 -26.03
N ILE A 417 -27.22 -2.41 -25.56
CA ILE A 417 -28.22 -3.39 -25.14
C ILE A 417 -29.21 -3.53 -26.27
N LYS A 418 -29.35 -4.75 -26.77
CA LYS A 418 -30.32 -5.10 -27.81
C LYS A 418 -31.53 -5.77 -27.18
N LEU A 419 -32.72 -5.29 -27.50
CA LEU A 419 -33.98 -5.85 -27.06
C LEU A 419 -34.49 -6.89 -28.06
N VAL A 420 -35.23 -7.86 -27.58
CA VAL A 420 -35.92 -8.85 -28.42
C VAL A 420 -37.23 -8.27 -28.97
N GLU A 421 -37.92 -7.51 -28.13
CA GLU A 421 -39.13 -6.79 -28.45
C GLU A 421 -38.89 -5.27 -28.34
N PRO A 422 -39.42 -4.45 -29.23
CA PRO A 422 -39.29 -3.00 -29.16
C PRO A 422 -39.83 -2.43 -27.85
N ALA A 423 -39.21 -1.36 -27.39
CA ALA A 423 -39.65 -0.61 -26.21
C ALA A 423 -39.96 0.83 -26.53
N VAL A 424 -40.80 1.46 -25.70
CA VAL A 424 -41.23 2.87 -25.80
C VAL A 424 -40.82 3.67 -24.54
N GLY A 425 -40.08 3.08 -23.66
CA GLY A 425 -39.56 3.71 -22.45
C GLY A 425 -38.57 2.85 -21.69
N LEU A 426 -37.86 3.46 -20.74
CA LEU A 426 -36.93 2.78 -19.86
C LEU A 426 -37.18 3.22 -18.41
N LYS A 427 -37.26 2.25 -17.50
CA LYS A 427 -37.14 2.49 -16.08
C LYS A 427 -35.74 2.07 -15.62
N VAL A 428 -34.95 3.03 -15.14
CA VAL A 428 -33.58 2.78 -14.67
C VAL A 428 -33.54 2.94 -13.16
N LEU A 429 -33.02 1.93 -12.49
CA LEU A 429 -32.80 1.90 -11.04
C LEU A 429 -31.30 1.85 -10.77
N LEU A 430 -30.80 2.83 -10.03
CA LEU A 430 -29.38 2.99 -9.73
C LEU A 430 -29.17 3.09 -8.22
N ALA A 431 -28.47 2.13 -7.63
CA ALA A 431 -28.09 2.19 -6.23
C ALA A 431 -26.73 2.88 -6.09
N ALA A 432 -26.71 4.08 -5.55
CA ALA A 432 -25.51 4.90 -5.42
C ALA A 432 -25.32 5.49 -4.02
N ASN A 433 -24.05 5.70 -3.66
CA ASN A 433 -23.62 6.54 -2.54
C ASN A 433 -23.11 7.87 -3.13
N LYS A 434 -23.73 8.96 -2.77
CA LYS A 434 -23.44 10.31 -3.25
C LYS A 434 -22.92 11.18 -2.11
N PRO A 435 -21.59 11.29 -1.91
CA PRO A 435 -21.02 12.16 -0.90
C PRO A 435 -21.33 13.63 -1.15
N THR A 436 -21.17 14.47 -0.12
CA THR A 436 -21.26 15.93 -0.24
C THR A 436 -20.26 16.43 -1.30
N ASN A 437 -20.65 17.43 -2.08
CA ASN A 437 -19.86 18.01 -3.19
C ASN A 437 -19.62 17.09 -4.40
N SER A 438 -20.25 15.94 -4.43
CA SER A 438 -20.26 15.07 -5.60
C SER A 438 -21.66 14.88 -6.16
N SER A 439 -21.75 14.61 -7.45
CA SER A 439 -22.99 14.32 -8.16
C SER A 439 -22.74 13.40 -9.35
N PHE A 440 -23.80 12.95 -9.95
CA PHE A 440 -23.75 12.22 -11.21
C PHE A 440 -24.98 12.52 -12.05
N ASP A 441 -24.82 12.45 -13.37
CA ASP A 441 -25.87 12.60 -14.35
C ASP A 441 -26.02 11.32 -15.14
N LEU A 442 -27.26 10.89 -15.36
CA LEU A 442 -27.59 9.77 -16.22
C LEU A 442 -28.00 10.28 -17.60
N TYR A 443 -27.32 9.79 -18.62
CA TYR A 443 -27.67 10.01 -20.01
C TYR A 443 -28.10 8.71 -20.65
N TRP A 444 -28.95 8.80 -21.65
CA TRP A 444 -29.40 7.69 -22.45
C TRP A 444 -29.42 8.05 -23.93
N ARG A 445 -29.35 7.04 -24.78
CA ARG A 445 -29.62 7.11 -26.21
C ARG A 445 -30.24 5.80 -26.68
N ALA A 446 -31.10 5.87 -27.69
CA ALA A 446 -31.79 4.71 -28.24
C ALA A 446 -32.00 4.90 -29.73
N CYS A 447 -32.13 3.80 -30.46
CA CYS A 447 -32.41 3.79 -31.90
C CYS A 447 -33.09 2.48 -32.32
N GLN A 448 -33.61 2.43 -33.54
CA GLN A 448 -34.11 1.20 -34.15
C GLN A 448 -32.98 0.26 -34.56
N ALA A 449 -33.30 -1.00 -34.86
CA ALA A 449 -32.32 -2.05 -35.13
C ALA A 449 -31.42 -1.76 -36.36
N ASP A 450 -31.89 -1.03 -37.32
CA ASP A 450 -31.21 -0.67 -38.56
C ASP A 450 -30.42 0.65 -38.49
N GLU A 451 -30.51 1.36 -37.39
CA GLU A 451 -29.82 2.62 -37.18
C GLU A 451 -28.49 2.45 -36.41
N ASP A 452 -27.53 3.36 -36.65
CA ASP A 452 -26.27 3.38 -35.94
C ASP A 452 -26.38 4.21 -34.65
N LEU A 453 -26.46 3.51 -33.53
CA LEU A 453 -26.54 4.14 -32.22
C LEU A 453 -25.35 5.10 -31.93
N ARG A 454 -24.19 4.93 -32.58
CA ARG A 454 -22.99 5.76 -32.34
C ARG A 454 -23.14 7.19 -32.84
N ILE A 455 -24.03 7.47 -33.79
CA ILE A 455 -24.31 8.82 -34.29
C ILE A 455 -25.46 9.52 -33.56
N VAL A 456 -26.17 8.79 -32.68
CA VAL A 456 -27.29 9.33 -31.91
C VAL A 456 -26.78 10.18 -30.74
N ASN A 457 -27.34 11.37 -30.59
CA ASN A 457 -27.04 12.23 -29.44
C ASN A 457 -27.46 11.60 -28.12
N TRP A 458 -26.70 11.90 -27.09
CA TRP A 458 -27.08 11.53 -25.73
C TRP A 458 -28.11 12.51 -25.18
N THR A 459 -29.10 12.00 -24.49
CA THR A 459 -30.13 12.77 -23.82
C THR A 459 -29.99 12.61 -22.31
N LEU A 460 -30.03 13.74 -21.58
CA LEU A 460 -30.02 13.73 -20.12
C LEU A 460 -31.32 13.12 -19.59
N ALA A 461 -31.25 12.13 -18.73
CA ALA A 461 -32.43 11.54 -18.12
C ALA A 461 -33.00 12.47 -17.03
N PRO A 462 -34.32 12.64 -16.96
CA PRO A 462 -34.93 13.41 -15.89
C PRO A 462 -34.78 12.70 -14.57
N THR A 463 -34.33 13.41 -13.53
CA THR A 463 -34.26 12.89 -12.17
C THR A 463 -35.65 12.73 -11.58
N SER A 464 -35.98 11.55 -11.10
CA SER A 464 -37.23 11.24 -10.45
C SER A 464 -37.22 11.45 -8.93
N SER A 465 -36.06 11.54 -8.33
CA SER A 465 -35.91 11.65 -6.88
C SER A 465 -34.88 12.68 -6.45
N ASN A 466 -35.25 13.52 -5.51
CA ASN A 466 -34.35 14.47 -4.88
C ASN A 466 -33.70 13.82 -3.66
N ASN A 467 -32.69 12.97 -3.90
CA ASN A 467 -32.00 12.28 -2.81
C ASN A 467 -30.91 13.17 -2.20
N PRO A 468 -30.88 13.31 -0.87
CA PRO A 468 -29.86 14.08 -0.17
C PRO A 468 -28.46 13.45 -0.34
N ASN A 469 -27.44 14.23 -0.06
CA ASN A 469 -26.08 13.71 0.01
C ASN A 469 -25.93 12.74 1.18
N ASP A 470 -25.04 11.76 1.00
CA ASP A 470 -24.75 10.75 2.01
C ASP A 470 -23.55 11.19 2.88
N THR A 471 -23.76 11.19 4.17
CA THR A 471 -22.69 11.44 5.17
C THR A 471 -21.92 10.16 5.54
N ASN A 472 -22.51 9.00 5.25
CA ASN A 472 -21.90 7.71 5.54
C ASN A 472 -21.56 6.97 4.24
N ARG A 473 -20.29 6.58 4.10
CA ARG A 473 -19.76 5.89 2.92
C ARG A 473 -20.36 4.49 2.65
N PHE A 474 -21.10 3.93 3.57
CA PHE A 474 -21.71 2.60 3.46
C PHE A 474 -23.19 2.63 3.10
N ILE A 475 -23.80 3.82 3.05
CA ILE A 475 -25.20 3.99 2.68
C ILE A 475 -25.31 4.15 1.18
N PHE A 476 -26.07 3.27 0.55
CA PHE A 476 -26.43 3.36 -0.87
C PHE A 476 -27.93 3.60 -0.97
N ARG A 477 -28.31 4.65 -1.72
CA ARG A 477 -29.71 5.02 -1.99
C ARG A 477 -30.07 4.60 -3.39
N GLU A 478 -31.33 4.22 -3.60
CA GLU A 478 -31.86 3.92 -4.92
C GLU A 478 -32.35 5.20 -5.59
N TYR A 479 -31.84 5.45 -6.78
CA TYR A 479 -32.25 6.52 -7.68
C TYR A 479 -33.06 5.90 -8.80
N GLU A 480 -34.26 6.43 -9.03
CA GLU A 480 -35.16 5.97 -10.09
C GLU A 480 -35.23 7.03 -11.20
N TYR A 481 -35.08 6.59 -12.44
CA TYR A 481 -35.24 7.40 -13.62
C TYR A 481 -36.30 6.77 -14.51
N LEU A 482 -37.27 7.58 -14.95
CA LEU A 482 -38.32 7.14 -15.80
C LEU A 482 -38.21 7.87 -17.14
N ILE A 483 -37.64 7.23 -18.13
CA ILE A 483 -37.36 7.76 -19.46
C ILE A 483 -38.54 7.40 -20.36
N GLY A 484 -39.18 8.38 -20.95
CA GLY A 484 -40.42 8.20 -21.70
C GLY A 484 -41.69 8.25 -20.86
N GLY A 485 -41.58 8.58 -19.57
CA GLY A 485 -42.72 8.65 -18.65
C GLY A 485 -43.25 7.26 -18.21
N THR A 486 -44.34 7.27 -17.44
CA THR A 486 -44.92 6.03 -16.86
C THR A 486 -45.62 5.15 -17.90
N GLN A 487 -45.95 5.70 -19.09
CA GLN A 487 -46.69 4.99 -20.15
C GLN A 487 -45.86 4.74 -21.40
N GLY A 488 -44.54 5.10 -21.41
CA GLY A 488 -43.68 4.94 -22.57
C GLY A 488 -44.11 5.84 -23.74
N THR A 489 -43.56 7.04 -23.82
CA THR A 489 -43.92 7.99 -24.85
C THR A 489 -42.82 8.22 -25.89
N LEU A 490 -41.75 7.43 -25.82
CA LEU A 490 -40.67 7.48 -26.79
C LEU A 490 -41.11 6.79 -28.10
N PRO A 491 -40.53 7.17 -29.25
CA PRO A 491 -40.57 6.32 -30.43
C PRO A 491 -40.04 4.92 -30.10
N GLU A 492 -40.59 3.91 -30.76
CA GLU A 492 -40.14 2.53 -30.60
C GLU A 492 -38.64 2.40 -30.90
N PHE A 493 -37.92 1.65 -30.05
CA PHE A 493 -36.51 1.38 -30.21
C PHE A 493 -36.16 -0.04 -29.80
N ASP A 494 -35.13 -0.61 -30.44
CA ASP A 494 -34.63 -1.95 -30.21
C ASP A 494 -33.25 -1.93 -29.54
N ASN A 495 -32.50 -0.84 -29.72
CA ASN A 495 -31.14 -0.70 -29.19
C ASN A 495 -31.06 0.51 -28.25
N PHE A 496 -30.38 0.36 -27.13
CA PHE A 496 -30.10 1.50 -26.26
C PHE A 496 -28.76 1.40 -25.53
N GLN A 497 -28.28 2.52 -25.04
CA GLN A 497 -27.16 2.64 -24.13
C GLN A 497 -27.46 3.64 -23.02
N LEU A 498 -26.84 3.41 -21.88
CA LEU A 498 -26.81 4.34 -20.75
C LEU A 498 -25.38 4.86 -20.56
N LYS A 499 -25.27 6.12 -20.17
CA LYS A 499 -24.02 6.76 -19.78
C LYS A 499 -24.22 7.47 -18.44
N ILE A 500 -23.35 7.19 -17.49
CA ILE A 500 -23.31 7.86 -16.19
C ILE A 500 -22.06 8.74 -16.19
N VAL A 501 -22.23 10.04 -15.96
CA VAL A 501 -21.16 11.02 -15.87
C VAL A 501 -21.03 11.44 -14.41
N PHE A 502 -19.82 11.38 -13.88
CA PHE A 502 -19.55 11.69 -12.49
C PHE A 502 -18.90 13.06 -12.34
N HIS A 503 -19.35 13.82 -11.34
CA HIS A 503 -18.86 15.15 -11.04
C HIS A 503 -18.48 15.26 -9.57
N SER A 504 -17.42 16.01 -9.26
CA SER A 504 -17.10 16.38 -7.90
C SER A 504 -16.34 17.71 -7.88
N THR A 505 -16.59 18.52 -6.86
CA THR A 505 -15.76 19.68 -6.54
C THR A 505 -14.64 19.34 -5.55
N ASP A 506 -14.61 18.09 -5.08
CA ASP A 506 -13.62 17.55 -4.16
C ASP A 506 -13.10 16.20 -4.70
N ARG A 507 -11.83 16.15 -5.11
CA ARG A 507 -11.20 14.95 -5.71
C ARG A 507 -11.16 13.75 -4.78
N SER A 508 -11.27 13.96 -3.48
CA SER A 508 -11.31 12.87 -2.49
C SER A 508 -12.69 12.22 -2.37
N LYS A 509 -13.73 12.90 -2.86
CA LYS A 509 -15.12 12.47 -2.73
C LYS A 509 -15.70 12.10 -4.07
N VAL A 510 -15.82 10.80 -4.31
CA VAL A 510 -16.37 10.25 -5.55
C VAL A 510 -17.66 9.49 -5.27
N VAL A 511 -18.60 9.62 -6.19
CA VAL A 511 -19.81 8.80 -6.20
C VAL A 511 -19.43 7.34 -6.39
N ARG A 512 -20.07 6.47 -5.65
CA ARG A 512 -19.93 5.02 -5.80
C ARG A 512 -21.24 4.39 -6.18
N ILE A 513 -21.22 3.54 -7.20
CA ILE A 513 -22.38 2.79 -7.67
C ILE A 513 -22.23 1.34 -7.26
N LYS A 514 -23.28 0.79 -6.69
CA LYS A 514 -23.35 -0.61 -6.26
C LYS A 514 -24.13 -1.46 -7.28
N ASP A 515 -25.19 -0.89 -7.86
CA ASP A 515 -26.11 -1.63 -8.71
C ASP A 515 -26.70 -0.70 -9.79
N LEU A 516 -26.89 -1.23 -11.01
CA LEU A 516 -27.56 -0.58 -12.12
C LEU A 516 -28.49 -1.59 -12.79
N ARG A 517 -29.79 -1.33 -12.74
CA ARG A 517 -30.82 -2.17 -13.35
C ARG A 517 -31.64 -1.35 -14.31
N THR A 518 -31.98 -1.92 -15.43
CA THR A 518 -32.82 -1.27 -16.44
C THR A 518 -33.96 -2.19 -16.84
N ILE A 519 -35.17 -1.66 -16.87
CA ILE A 519 -36.37 -2.33 -17.32
C ILE A 519 -36.84 -1.59 -18.56
N ALA A 520 -36.94 -2.29 -19.68
CA ALA A 520 -37.54 -1.77 -20.89
C ALA A 520 -39.07 -1.82 -20.75
N LEU A 521 -39.74 -0.76 -21.12
CA LEU A 521 -41.21 -0.62 -21.08
C LEU A 521 -41.73 -0.84 -22.49
N SER A 522 -42.45 -1.91 -22.70
CA SER A 522 -43.17 -2.21 -23.94
C SER A 522 -44.52 -1.49 -23.96
N VAL A 523 -45.11 -1.40 -25.15
CA VAL A 523 -46.48 -0.89 -25.35
C VAL A 523 -47.49 -1.73 -24.61
#